data_7ea35d21aa7618f72cdfd2b7ec518ba4
#
_entry.id   7ea35d21aa7618f72cdfd2b7ec518ba4
#
_cell.length_a   1.000
_cell.length_b   1.000
_cell.length_c   1.000
_cell.angle_alpha   90.00
_cell.angle_beta   90.00
_cell.angle_gamma   90.00
#
_symmetry.space_group_name_H-M   'P 1'
#
loop_
_entity.id
_entity.type
_entity.pdbx_description
1 polymer ?
#
loop_
_entity_poly.entity_id
_entity_poly.type
_entity_poly.pdbx_seq_one_letter_code
_entity_poly.pdbx_strand_id
1 'polypeptide(L)'
;MVSQTPEAEFRVTYKGEIPSVHLPVRLSVLEAVAFKTTCQQIFSGTTIPSEIILDFNQTTFIDSSGIGALVSNMKVARQKGSNLVLRRVNPQVMAVFALTSLDQVLTIEQPAPNANSTETHHSKDHQLPITHPSVRSWVKRLIDIVGALVGLGITGILFLPIAIAITIDNPGPIFFGQTRCGWMGKHFRIWKFRSMCVNAEALKSQIKNQASGAIFKNDNDPRITRVGRIMRKTSLDELPQFWNVLKGEMSLVGTRPPTPDEVERYEVPQWQRLDVKPGMTGEWQVNGRSSVRDFEDVIRLDLKYQQNWSLMYDLKLIFKTIAVLFNKNSGAV
;
A
#
# COMPACT_ATOMS: atom_id res chain seq x y z
N MET A 1 -5.60 19.37 30.51
CA MET A 1 -4.90 20.26 29.56
C MET A 1 -4.82 19.54 28.23
N VAL A 2 -5.68 19.92 27.31
CA VAL A 2 -5.66 19.39 25.91
C VAL A 2 -4.52 20.14 25.23
N SER A 3 -3.46 19.44 24.88
CA SER A 3 -2.37 19.94 24.06
C SER A 3 -2.95 20.28 22.69
N GLN A 4 -3.08 21.57 22.39
CA GLN A 4 -3.36 22.05 21.05
C GLN A 4 -2.14 21.71 20.19
N THR A 5 -2.26 20.70 19.33
CA THR A 5 -1.35 20.51 18.19
C THR A 5 -1.44 21.77 17.33
N PRO A 6 -0.32 22.38 16.89
CA PRO A 6 -0.38 23.50 15.98
C PRO A 6 -1.05 23.01 14.68
N GLU A 7 -2.25 23.52 14.40
CA GLU A 7 -2.87 23.37 13.09
C GLU A 7 -1.94 24.02 12.07
N ALA A 8 -1.30 23.21 11.26
CA ALA A 8 -0.52 23.69 10.13
C ALA A 8 -1.52 24.23 9.09
N GLU A 9 -1.90 25.49 9.22
CA GLU A 9 -2.70 26.17 8.20
C GLU A 9 -1.86 26.29 6.92
N PHE A 10 -2.35 25.67 5.84
CA PHE A 10 -1.73 25.84 4.53
C PHE A 10 -2.00 27.26 4.03
N ARG A 11 -0.96 27.92 3.56
CA ARG A 11 -1.11 29.22 2.90
C ARG A 11 -1.88 29.03 1.61
N VAL A 12 -3.09 29.62 1.53
CA VAL A 12 -3.90 29.65 0.32
C VAL A 12 -3.88 31.07 -0.24
N THR A 13 -3.51 31.19 -1.51
CA THR A 13 -3.55 32.46 -2.23
C THR A 13 -4.54 32.35 -3.38
N TYR A 14 -5.20 33.45 -3.73
CA TYR A 14 -6.19 33.45 -4.78
C TYR A 14 -5.71 34.29 -5.95
N LYS A 15 -5.84 33.75 -7.17
CA LYS A 15 -5.65 34.49 -8.42
C LYS A 15 -6.98 34.53 -9.16
N GLY A 16 -7.75 35.62 -8.95
CA GLY A 16 -9.15 35.64 -9.28
C GLY A 16 -9.95 34.67 -8.43
N GLU A 17 -10.71 33.78 -9.03
CA GLU A 17 -11.49 32.73 -8.36
C GLU A 17 -10.70 31.42 -8.15
N ILE A 18 -9.47 31.34 -8.64
CA ILE A 18 -8.65 30.13 -8.57
C ILE A 18 -7.79 30.14 -7.29
N PRO A 19 -8.05 29.22 -6.34
CA PRO A 19 -7.21 29.05 -5.15
C PRO A 19 -5.91 28.32 -5.49
N SER A 20 -4.81 28.78 -4.91
CA SER A 20 -3.50 28.15 -4.96
C SER A 20 -3.05 27.77 -3.56
N VAL A 21 -2.95 26.48 -3.29
CA VAL A 21 -2.52 25.91 -2.01
C VAL A 21 -1.01 25.68 -2.07
N HIS A 22 -0.26 26.34 -1.19
CA HIS A 22 1.19 26.20 -1.12
C HIS A 22 1.55 25.04 -0.19
N LEU A 23 2.19 24.01 -0.74
CA LEU A 23 2.56 22.82 0.01
C LEU A 23 3.91 23.02 0.74
N PRO A 24 4.08 22.43 1.94
CA PRO A 24 5.31 22.54 2.73
C PRO A 24 6.46 21.74 2.13
N VAL A 25 7.66 21.90 2.71
CA VAL A 25 8.86 21.16 2.31
C VAL A 25 8.67 19.64 2.40
N ARG A 26 7.95 19.17 3.41
CA ARG A 26 7.61 17.77 3.64
C ARG A 26 6.10 17.62 3.72
N LEU A 27 5.56 16.71 2.92
CA LEU A 27 4.15 16.33 2.97
C LEU A 27 4.07 14.93 3.59
N SER A 28 4.20 14.87 4.91
CA SER A 28 4.08 13.67 5.73
C SER A 28 2.70 13.62 6.41
N VAL A 29 2.46 12.66 7.29
CA VAL A 29 1.12 12.40 7.85
C VAL A 29 0.44 13.62 8.45
N LEU A 30 1.16 14.45 9.22
CA LEU A 30 0.56 15.63 9.86
C LEU A 30 0.15 16.68 8.83
N GLU A 31 1.06 17.00 7.92
CA GLU A 31 0.81 17.93 6.83
C GLU A 31 -0.25 17.39 5.85
N ALA A 32 -0.29 16.09 5.63
CA ALA A 32 -1.27 15.46 4.76
C ALA A 32 -2.70 15.53 5.33
N VAL A 33 -2.86 15.41 6.66
CA VAL A 33 -4.15 15.61 7.33
C VAL A 33 -4.61 17.08 7.20
N ALA A 34 -3.73 18.03 7.50
CA ALA A 34 -4.03 19.44 7.34
C ALA A 34 -4.33 19.82 5.87
N PHE A 35 -3.58 19.28 4.91
CA PHE A 35 -3.81 19.46 3.48
C PHE A 35 -5.21 18.96 3.06
N LYS A 36 -5.61 17.77 3.52
CA LYS A 36 -6.96 17.24 3.26
C LYS A 36 -8.02 18.18 3.80
N THR A 37 -7.86 18.66 5.02
CA THR A 37 -8.80 19.60 5.67
C THR A 37 -8.89 20.93 4.90
N THR A 38 -7.76 21.50 4.49
CA THR A 38 -7.70 22.74 3.71
C THR A 38 -8.47 22.59 2.37
N CYS A 39 -8.22 21.50 1.65
CA CYS A 39 -8.96 21.24 0.40
C CYS A 39 -10.47 21.04 0.66
N GLN A 40 -10.85 20.35 1.74
CA GLN A 40 -12.25 20.17 2.10
C GLN A 40 -12.93 21.51 2.40
N GLN A 41 -12.26 22.45 3.07
CA GLN A 41 -12.76 23.80 3.32
C GLN A 41 -13.00 24.56 2.01
N ILE A 42 -12.05 24.48 1.05
CA ILE A 42 -12.22 25.09 -0.28
C ILE A 42 -13.43 24.49 -1.01
N PHE A 43 -13.60 23.17 -0.95
CA PHE A 43 -14.73 22.48 -1.58
C PHE A 43 -16.07 22.68 -0.85
N SER A 44 -16.07 23.18 0.37
CA SER A 44 -17.28 23.47 1.16
C SER A 44 -17.74 24.93 1.02
N GLY A 45 -16.98 25.75 0.30
CA GLY A 45 -17.34 27.15 0.02
C GLY A 45 -18.62 27.28 -0.80
N THR A 46 -19.18 28.49 -0.85
CA THR A 46 -20.42 28.82 -1.60
C THR A 46 -20.27 28.63 -3.10
N THR A 47 -19.07 28.82 -3.63
CA THR A 47 -18.71 28.60 -5.05
C THR A 47 -17.60 27.58 -5.14
N ILE A 48 -17.82 26.49 -5.87
CA ILE A 48 -16.78 25.47 -6.10
C ILE A 48 -15.90 25.99 -7.24
N PRO A 49 -14.57 26.15 -7.02
CA PRO A 49 -13.68 26.61 -8.06
C PRO A 49 -13.56 25.55 -9.16
N SER A 50 -13.48 25.98 -10.41
CA SER A 50 -13.26 25.06 -11.56
C SER A 50 -11.91 24.35 -11.49
N GLU A 51 -10.94 24.98 -10.83
CA GLU A 51 -9.57 24.47 -10.68
C GLU A 51 -9.00 24.88 -9.33
N ILE A 52 -8.20 23.99 -8.72
CA ILE A 52 -7.37 24.24 -7.53
C ILE A 52 -5.93 23.97 -7.91
N ILE A 53 -5.06 24.95 -7.71
CA ILE A 53 -3.64 24.83 -7.95
C ILE A 53 -2.95 24.31 -6.68
N LEU A 54 -2.16 23.26 -6.81
CA LEU A 54 -1.27 22.73 -5.77
C LEU A 54 0.15 23.13 -6.11
N ASP A 55 0.72 24.03 -5.32
CA ASP A 55 2.07 24.55 -5.54
C ASP A 55 3.10 23.73 -4.78
N PHE A 56 3.89 22.94 -5.50
CA PHE A 56 4.94 22.05 -4.99
C PHE A 56 6.33 22.71 -4.95
N ASN A 57 6.44 24.01 -5.16
CA ASN A 57 7.74 24.71 -5.29
C ASN A 57 8.72 24.40 -4.14
N GLN A 58 8.24 24.27 -2.91
CA GLN A 58 9.08 23.98 -1.75
C GLN A 58 9.11 22.49 -1.39
N THR A 59 8.21 21.67 -1.94
CA THR A 59 8.03 20.28 -1.54
C THR A 59 9.13 19.40 -2.11
N THR A 60 9.98 18.85 -1.24
CA THR A 60 11.07 17.93 -1.61
C THR A 60 10.81 16.50 -1.14
N PHE A 61 9.81 16.29 -0.27
CA PHE A 61 9.49 14.99 0.29
C PHE A 61 7.98 14.77 0.35
N ILE A 62 7.56 13.55 -0.05
CA ILE A 62 6.19 13.08 0.09
C ILE A 62 6.22 11.60 0.52
N ASP A 63 5.44 11.24 1.55
CA ASP A 63 5.24 9.84 1.98
C ASP A 63 3.90 9.27 1.48
N SER A 64 3.58 8.05 1.89
CA SER A 64 2.31 7.41 1.50
C SER A 64 1.09 8.18 2.00
N SER A 65 1.16 8.86 3.15
CA SER A 65 0.05 9.68 3.67
C SER A 65 -0.17 10.91 2.80
N GLY A 66 0.92 11.56 2.36
CA GLY A 66 0.86 12.66 1.40
C GLY A 66 0.23 12.23 0.07
N ILE A 67 0.62 11.06 -0.44
CA ILE A 67 0.01 10.46 -1.63
C ILE A 67 -1.48 10.17 -1.39
N GLY A 68 -1.83 9.59 -0.26
CA GLY A 68 -3.20 9.30 0.11
C GLY A 68 -4.09 10.55 0.15
N ALA A 69 -3.59 11.63 0.76
CA ALA A 69 -4.28 12.91 0.79
C ALA A 69 -4.46 13.50 -0.62
N LEU A 70 -3.43 13.42 -1.46
CA LEU A 70 -3.47 13.90 -2.84
C LEU A 70 -4.51 13.14 -3.67
N VAL A 71 -4.51 11.80 -3.61
CA VAL A 71 -5.48 10.94 -4.31
C VAL A 71 -6.89 11.17 -3.79
N SER A 72 -7.07 11.30 -2.47
CA SER A 72 -8.36 11.58 -1.84
C SER A 72 -8.94 12.92 -2.33
N ASN A 73 -8.13 13.98 -2.29
CA ASN A 73 -8.55 15.31 -2.75
C ASN A 73 -8.84 15.35 -4.25
N MET A 74 -8.06 14.64 -5.07
CA MET A 74 -8.33 14.49 -6.50
C MET A 74 -9.69 13.83 -6.77
N LYS A 75 -10.05 12.78 -6.03
CA LYS A 75 -11.35 12.12 -6.16
C LYS A 75 -12.48 13.08 -5.80
N VAL A 76 -12.35 13.83 -4.70
CA VAL A 76 -13.34 14.83 -4.27
C VAL A 76 -13.47 15.95 -5.30
N ALA A 77 -12.37 16.47 -5.82
CA ALA A 77 -12.37 17.50 -6.86
C ALA A 77 -13.17 17.04 -8.09
N ARG A 78 -12.85 15.84 -8.62
CA ARG A 78 -13.55 15.28 -9.79
C ARG A 78 -15.04 15.09 -9.54
N GLN A 79 -15.43 14.60 -8.35
CA GLN A 79 -16.84 14.44 -7.98
C GLN A 79 -17.61 15.78 -7.94
N LYS A 80 -16.90 16.87 -7.64
CA LYS A 80 -17.45 18.23 -7.59
C LYS A 80 -17.29 19.03 -8.89
N GLY A 81 -16.78 18.41 -9.95
CA GLY A 81 -16.55 19.07 -11.24
C GLY A 81 -15.36 20.04 -11.25
N SER A 82 -14.43 19.90 -10.29
CA SER A 82 -13.21 20.70 -10.17
C SER A 82 -11.97 19.87 -10.58
N ASN A 83 -10.90 20.54 -11.00
CA ASN A 83 -9.62 19.91 -11.32
C ASN A 83 -8.56 20.29 -10.29
N LEU A 84 -7.71 19.31 -9.93
CA LEU A 84 -6.47 19.58 -9.19
C LEU A 84 -5.31 19.67 -10.18
N VAL A 85 -4.61 20.79 -10.19
CA VAL A 85 -3.45 21.03 -11.06
C VAL A 85 -2.20 21.24 -10.20
N LEU A 86 -1.21 20.37 -10.43
CA LEU A 86 0.07 20.42 -9.72
C LEU A 86 1.02 21.34 -10.48
N ARG A 87 1.60 22.30 -9.79
CA ARG A 87 2.59 23.24 -10.35
C ARG A 87 3.94 23.14 -9.64
N ARG A 88 5.02 23.34 -10.39
CA ARG A 88 6.40 23.42 -9.90
C ARG A 88 6.82 22.18 -9.10
N VAL A 89 6.43 20.99 -9.57
CA VAL A 89 6.75 19.72 -8.91
C VAL A 89 8.27 19.48 -9.00
N ASN A 90 8.90 19.29 -7.83
CA ASN A 90 10.32 19.00 -7.72
C ASN A 90 10.65 17.63 -8.34
N PRO A 91 11.82 17.43 -8.99
CA PRO A 91 12.22 16.15 -9.56
C PRO A 91 12.18 14.97 -8.61
N GLN A 92 12.46 15.17 -7.32
CA GLN A 92 12.38 14.11 -6.29
C GLN A 92 10.94 13.64 -6.07
N VAL A 93 9.98 14.56 -5.99
CA VAL A 93 8.54 14.26 -5.88
C VAL A 93 8.02 13.66 -7.18
N MET A 94 8.49 14.18 -8.33
CA MET A 94 8.13 13.61 -9.64
C MET A 94 8.59 12.15 -9.77
N ALA A 95 9.78 11.80 -9.25
CA ALA A 95 10.25 10.42 -9.23
C ALA A 95 9.31 9.50 -8.41
N VAL A 96 8.74 10.01 -7.29
CA VAL A 96 7.72 9.27 -6.53
C VAL A 96 6.44 9.09 -7.35
N PHE A 97 5.97 10.12 -8.03
CA PHE A 97 4.77 10.02 -8.88
C PHE A 97 4.96 9.01 -10.02
N ALA A 98 6.13 9.02 -10.67
CA ALA A 98 6.47 8.04 -11.70
C ALA A 98 6.54 6.60 -11.15
N LEU A 99 7.13 6.39 -9.96
CA LEU A 99 7.18 5.09 -9.31
C LEU A 99 5.80 4.53 -8.96
N THR A 100 4.85 5.42 -8.64
CA THR A 100 3.46 5.07 -8.26
C THR A 100 2.49 5.14 -9.44
N SER A 101 2.96 5.54 -10.62
CA SER A 101 2.15 5.78 -11.83
C SER A 101 1.09 6.88 -11.65
N LEU A 102 1.29 7.77 -10.68
CA LEU A 102 0.41 8.92 -10.44
C LEU A 102 0.64 10.04 -11.45
N ASP A 103 1.81 10.11 -12.07
CA ASP A 103 2.13 10.99 -13.19
C ASP A 103 1.18 10.83 -14.39
N GLN A 104 0.57 9.66 -14.54
CA GLN A 104 -0.41 9.36 -15.60
C GLN A 104 -1.84 9.83 -15.26
N VAL A 105 -2.12 10.10 -14.00
CA VAL A 105 -3.47 10.37 -13.50
C VAL A 105 -3.64 11.82 -13.03
N LEU A 106 -2.54 12.42 -12.56
CA LEU A 106 -2.49 13.80 -12.07
C LEU A 106 -2.26 14.77 -13.22
N THR A 107 -2.94 15.92 -13.17
CA THR A 107 -2.68 17.03 -14.09
C THR A 107 -1.48 17.81 -13.58
N ILE A 108 -0.31 17.65 -14.23
CA ILE A 108 0.93 18.31 -13.85
C ILE A 108 1.29 19.36 -14.90
N GLU A 109 1.30 20.64 -14.51
CA GLU A 109 1.82 21.70 -15.37
C GLU A 109 3.33 21.71 -15.33
N GLN A 110 3.96 21.41 -16.46
CA GLN A 110 5.39 21.66 -16.64
C GLN A 110 5.61 23.16 -16.86
N PRO A 111 6.67 23.76 -16.28
CA PRO A 111 7.06 25.12 -16.63
C PRO A 111 7.32 25.16 -18.13
N ALA A 112 6.77 26.18 -18.81
CA ALA A 112 7.11 26.43 -20.20
C ALA A 112 8.64 26.48 -20.32
N PRO A 113 9.27 25.87 -21.34
CA PRO A 113 10.70 25.92 -21.53
C PRO A 113 11.12 27.39 -21.71
N ASN A 114 11.65 28.00 -20.64
CA ASN A 114 12.26 29.31 -20.74
C ASN A 114 13.48 29.17 -21.64
N ALA A 115 13.47 29.87 -22.77
CA ALA A 115 14.48 29.85 -23.82
C ALA A 115 15.88 30.33 -23.41
N ASN A 116 16.18 30.49 -22.14
CA ASN A 116 17.46 31.00 -21.61
C ASN A 116 18.03 30.26 -20.41
N SER A 117 17.75 28.97 -20.22
CA SER A 117 18.51 28.16 -19.30
C SER A 117 19.60 27.43 -20.06
N THR A 118 20.82 27.99 -20.02
CA THR A 118 22.08 27.34 -20.36
C THR A 118 22.05 25.93 -19.74
N GLU A 119 22.14 24.91 -20.58
CA GLU A 119 22.26 23.51 -20.19
C GLU A 119 23.53 23.34 -19.34
N THR A 120 23.43 23.51 -18.05
CA THR A 120 24.35 22.89 -17.14
C THR A 120 23.94 21.40 -17.07
N HIS A 121 24.73 20.58 -17.77
CA HIS A 121 24.80 19.15 -17.57
C HIS A 121 25.08 18.86 -16.08
N HIS A 122 24.06 18.94 -15.25
CA HIS A 122 24.12 18.34 -13.93
C HIS A 122 23.85 16.85 -14.11
N SER A 123 24.91 16.08 -13.91
CA SER A 123 24.96 14.66 -13.65
C SER A 123 23.65 14.16 -13.05
N LYS A 124 23.11 13.11 -13.68
CA LYS A 124 21.95 12.30 -13.21
C LYS A 124 22.29 11.62 -11.88
N ASP A 125 22.47 12.37 -10.82
CA ASP A 125 22.27 11.86 -9.48
C ASP A 125 20.77 11.72 -9.28
N HIS A 126 20.25 10.56 -9.70
CA HIS A 126 18.95 10.09 -9.27
C HIS A 126 19.02 9.85 -7.76
N GLN A 127 18.96 10.94 -6.98
CA GLN A 127 18.74 10.82 -5.54
C GLN A 127 17.38 10.15 -5.38
N LEU A 128 17.44 8.85 -5.05
CA LEU A 128 16.24 8.09 -4.71
C LEU A 128 15.49 8.83 -3.61
N PRO A 129 14.16 8.91 -3.69
CA PRO A 129 13.36 9.57 -2.66
C PRO A 129 13.71 9.01 -1.28
N ILE A 130 13.69 9.87 -0.26
CA ILE A 130 13.94 9.45 1.13
C ILE A 130 12.79 8.50 1.51
N THR A 131 13.09 7.21 1.52
CA THR A 131 12.14 6.14 1.81
C THR A 131 12.53 5.42 3.09
N HIS A 132 11.63 4.60 3.61
CA HIS A 132 11.88 3.81 4.81
C HIS A 132 13.15 2.95 4.65
N PRO A 133 14.02 2.82 5.70
CA PRO A 133 15.27 2.09 5.61
C PRO A 133 15.14 0.65 5.09
N SER A 134 14.02 -0.04 5.40
CA SER A 134 13.74 -1.40 4.90
C SER A 134 13.62 -1.48 3.38
N VAL A 135 13.16 -0.42 2.73
CA VAL A 135 13.01 -0.36 1.25
C VAL A 135 14.37 -0.14 0.59
N ARG A 136 15.27 0.60 1.25
CA ARG A 136 16.61 0.97 0.74
C ARG A 136 17.66 -0.08 1.03
N SER A 137 17.42 -1.00 1.98
CA SER A 137 18.40 -1.99 2.41
C SER A 137 18.66 -3.04 1.33
N TRP A 138 19.85 -3.00 0.73
CA TRP A 138 20.29 -4.02 -0.23
C TRP A 138 20.47 -5.40 0.42
N VAL A 139 20.88 -5.43 1.71
CA VAL A 139 21.01 -6.69 2.47
C VAL A 139 19.65 -7.35 2.63
N LYS A 140 18.62 -6.57 3.01
CA LYS A 140 17.25 -7.08 3.06
C LYS A 140 16.82 -7.62 1.69
N ARG A 141 17.12 -6.90 0.61
CA ARG A 141 16.80 -7.34 -0.75
C ARG A 141 17.49 -8.65 -1.12
N LEU A 142 18.75 -8.83 -0.71
CA LEU A 142 19.46 -10.10 -0.92
C LEU A 142 18.79 -11.26 -0.16
N ILE A 143 18.41 -11.04 1.09
CA ILE A 143 17.66 -12.04 1.89
C ILE A 143 16.31 -12.37 1.21
N ASP A 144 15.61 -11.36 0.71
CA ASP A 144 14.35 -11.55 -0.03
C ASP A 144 14.56 -12.41 -1.28
N ILE A 145 15.60 -12.16 -2.07
CA ILE A 145 15.91 -12.92 -3.29
C ILE A 145 16.24 -14.38 -2.96
N VAL A 146 17.14 -14.60 -1.99
CA VAL A 146 17.54 -15.94 -1.58
C VAL A 146 16.34 -16.73 -1.05
N GLY A 147 15.57 -16.13 -0.14
CA GLY A 147 14.37 -16.77 0.40
C GLY A 147 13.30 -17.03 -0.66
N ALA A 148 13.14 -16.10 -1.62
CA ALA A 148 12.21 -16.29 -2.73
C ALA A 148 12.62 -17.47 -3.65
N LEU A 149 13.91 -17.62 -3.94
CA LEU A 149 14.41 -18.74 -4.74
C LEU A 149 14.19 -20.08 -4.03
N VAL A 150 14.47 -20.15 -2.73
CA VAL A 150 14.20 -21.34 -1.91
C VAL A 150 12.70 -21.65 -1.89
N GLY A 151 11.85 -20.62 -1.65
CA GLY A 151 10.41 -20.77 -1.61
C GLY A 151 9.83 -21.20 -2.96
N LEU A 152 10.35 -20.68 -4.08
CA LEU A 152 9.95 -21.11 -5.43
C LEU A 152 10.39 -22.55 -5.72
N GLY A 153 11.56 -22.97 -5.25
CA GLY A 153 11.98 -24.36 -5.32
C GLY A 153 11.00 -25.31 -4.60
N ILE A 154 10.60 -24.95 -3.38
CA ILE A 154 9.57 -25.70 -2.62
C ILE A 154 8.23 -25.67 -3.37
N THR A 155 7.85 -24.50 -3.91
CA THR A 155 6.62 -24.37 -4.72
C THR A 155 6.63 -25.29 -5.92
N GLY A 156 7.76 -25.40 -6.63
CA GLY A 156 7.93 -26.30 -7.77
C GLY A 156 7.75 -27.77 -7.40
N ILE A 157 8.34 -28.21 -6.29
CA ILE A 157 8.20 -29.60 -5.78
C ILE A 157 6.73 -29.91 -5.42
N LEU A 158 6.06 -28.98 -4.75
CA LEU A 158 4.68 -29.15 -4.28
C LEU A 158 3.62 -28.81 -5.32
N PHE A 159 4.01 -28.23 -6.46
CA PHE A 159 3.08 -27.76 -7.49
C PHE A 159 2.17 -28.88 -8.01
N LEU A 160 2.73 -30.00 -8.43
CA LEU A 160 1.95 -31.07 -9.06
C LEU A 160 0.91 -31.68 -8.09
N PRO A 161 1.26 -32.11 -6.87
CA PRO A 161 0.27 -32.64 -5.94
C PRO A 161 -0.79 -31.61 -5.55
N ILE A 162 -0.45 -30.32 -5.36
CA ILE A 162 -1.41 -29.27 -5.08
C ILE A 162 -2.34 -29.03 -6.28
N ALA A 163 -1.81 -28.97 -7.49
CA ALA A 163 -2.60 -28.76 -8.69
C ALA A 163 -3.64 -29.87 -8.91
N ILE A 164 -3.22 -31.14 -8.72
CA ILE A 164 -4.12 -32.30 -8.80
C ILE A 164 -5.21 -32.20 -7.73
N ALA A 165 -4.86 -31.92 -6.48
CA ALA A 165 -5.81 -31.80 -5.38
C ALA A 165 -6.86 -30.69 -5.62
N ILE A 166 -6.43 -29.50 -6.09
CA ILE A 166 -7.33 -28.39 -6.45
C ILE A 166 -8.29 -28.80 -7.57
N THR A 167 -7.78 -29.46 -8.60
CA THR A 167 -8.59 -29.83 -9.79
C THR A 167 -9.62 -30.89 -9.45
N ILE A 168 -9.29 -31.84 -8.57
CA ILE A 168 -10.25 -32.88 -8.09
C ILE A 168 -11.33 -32.28 -7.21
N ASP A 169 -10.96 -31.39 -6.26
CA ASP A 169 -11.87 -30.78 -5.29
C ASP A 169 -12.85 -29.78 -5.95
N ASN A 170 -12.32 -28.94 -6.85
CA ASN A 170 -13.12 -27.95 -7.58
C ASN A 170 -12.48 -27.65 -8.93
N PRO A 171 -13.00 -28.19 -10.06
CA PRO A 171 -12.44 -27.98 -11.38
C PRO A 171 -12.32 -26.51 -11.76
N GLY A 172 -11.21 -26.11 -12.42
CA GLY A 172 -10.95 -24.74 -12.87
C GLY A 172 -9.47 -24.33 -12.73
N PRO A 173 -9.14 -23.02 -12.80
CA PRO A 173 -7.76 -22.54 -12.76
C PRO A 173 -7.07 -22.88 -11.44
N ILE A 174 -5.79 -23.29 -11.50
CA ILE A 174 -4.98 -23.66 -10.34
C ILE A 174 -4.56 -22.43 -9.55
N PHE A 175 -4.20 -21.36 -10.27
CA PHE A 175 -3.77 -20.10 -9.68
C PHE A 175 -4.91 -19.09 -9.57
N PHE A 176 -4.84 -18.30 -8.52
CA PHE A 176 -5.67 -17.13 -8.30
C PHE A 176 -4.77 -15.89 -8.22
N GLY A 177 -5.14 -14.83 -8.96
CA GLY A 177 -4.44 -13.56 -8.94
C GLY A 177 -5.40 -12.44 -8.57
N GLN A 178 -5.02 -11.61 -7.59
CA GLN A 178 -5.81 -10.46 -7.13
C GLN A 178 -4.95 -9.19 -7.12
N THR A 179 -5.54 -8.06 -7.52
CA THR A 179 -4.86 -6.76 -7.41
C THR A 179 -4.75 -6.36 -5.95
N ARG A 180 -3.55 -5.92 -5.55
CA ARG A 180 -3.22 -5.42 -4.23
C ARG A 180 -2.45 -4.11 -4.34
N CYS A 181 -2.47 -3.34 -3.25
CA CYS A 181 -1.65 -2.15 -3.10
C CYS A 181 -0.36 -2.51 -2.36
N GLY A 182 0.75 -2.15 -2.94
CA GLY A 182 2.09 -2.32 -2.40
C GLY A 182 2.67 -1.02 -1.86
N TRP A 183 4.00 -0.91 -1.90
CA TRP A 183 4.73 0.28 -1.47
C TRP A 183 4.22 1.54 -2.16
N MET A 184 3.97 2.59 -1.38
CA MET A 184 3.44 3.88 -1.82
C MET A 184 2.09 3.77 -2.57
N GLY A 185 1.32 2.70 -2.32
CA GLY A 185 0.04 2.47 -2.99
C GLY A 185 0.12 1.88 -4.40
N LYS A 186 1.32 1.56 -4.91
CA LYS A 186 1.49 0.97 -6.24
C LYS A 186 0.73 -0.34 -6.36
N HIS A 187 -0.08 -0.47 -7.40
CA HIS A 187 -0.82 -1.70 -7.65
C HIS A 187 0.10 -2.79 -8.19
N PHE A 188 -0.10 -4.02 -7.68
CA PHE A 188 0.53 -5.23 -8.21
C PHE A 188 -0.43 -6.41 -8.13
N ARG A 189 -0.17 -7.47 -8.87
CA ARG A 189 -0.98 -8.69 -8.84
C ARG A 189 -0.33 -9.73 -7.94
N ILE A 190 -0.98 -10.01 -6.77
CA ILE A 190 -0.56 -11.09 -5.89
C ILE A 190 -1.00 -12.43 -6.46
N TRP A 191 -0.14 -13.45 -6.34
CA TRP A 191 -0.42 -14.80 -6.82
C TRP A 191 -0.58 -15.77 -5.66
N LYS A 192 -1.61 -16.62 -5.75
CA LYS A 192 -1.88 -17.69 -4.79
C LYS A 192 -2.32 -18.96 -5.52
N PHE A 193 -2.22 -20.11 -4.86
CA PHE A 193 -3.02 -21.25 -5.28
C PHE A 193 -4.49 -20.98 -4.93
N ARG A 194 -5.38 -21.42 -5.80
CA ARG A 194 -6.81 -21.23 -5.59
C ARG A 194 -7.31 -22.08 -4.43
N SER A 195 -7.75 -21.44 -3.37
CA SER A 195 -8.30 -22.04 -2.17
C SER A 195 -9.81 -21.81 -2.00
N MET A 196 -10.43 -21.12 -2.97
CA MET A 196 -11.87 -20.83 -3.00
C MET A 196 -12.50 -21.32 -4.30
N CYS A 197 -13.84 -21.42 -4.32
CA CYS A 197 -14.62 -21.75 -5.52
C CYS A 197 -14.41 -20.71 -6.64
N VAL A 198 -14.70 -21.10 -7.90
CA VAL A 198 -14.39 -20.26 -9.08
C VAL A 198 -15.05 -18.89 -9.02
N ASN A 199 -16.28 -18.76 -8.49
CA ASN A 199 -17.03 -17.50 -8.43
C ASN A 199 -16.95 -16.82 -7.06
N ALA A 200 -15.89 -17.06 -6.28
CA ALA A 200 -15.78 -16.59 -4.90
C ALA A 200 -15.88 -15.06 -4.76
N GLU A 201 -15.36 -14.29 -5.70
CA GLU A 201 -15.40 -12.81 -5.62
C GLU A 201 -16.85 -12.28 -5.79
N ALA A 202 -17.62 -12.84 -6.72
CA ALA A 202 -19.03 -12.48 -6.93
C ALA A 202 -19.90 -12.79 -5.69
N LEU A 203 -19.54 -13.83 -4.93
CA LEU A 203 -20.27 -14.22 -3.71
C LEU A 203 -19.88 -13.39 -2.48
N LYS A 204 -18.83 -12.57 -2.56
CA LYS A 204 -18.31 -11.81 -1.40
C LYS A 204 -19.35 -10.88 -0.77
N SER A 205 -20.18 -10.23 -1.57
CA SER A 205 -21.24 -9.32 -1.10
C SER A 205 -22.33 -9.99 -0.29
N GLN A 206 -22.50 -11.31 -0.45
CA GLN A 206 -23.53 -12.11 0.25
C GLN A 206 -23.04 -12.65 1.60
N ILE A 207 -21.75 -12.47 1.92
CA ILE A 207 -21.12 -13.04 3.10
C ILE A 207 -20.93 -11.98 4.17
N LYS A 208 -21.37 -12.29 5.39
CA LYS A 208 -21.24 -11.38 6.54
C LYS A 208 -19.77 -11.15 6.87
N ASN A 209 -19.36 -9.88 6.89
CA ASN A 209 -18.06 -9.49 7.44
C ASN A 209 -18.12 -9.57 8.98
N GLN A 210 -17.13 -10.22 9.60
CA GLN A 210 -16.99 -10.36 11.05
C GLN A 210 -15.90 -9.44 11.62
N ALA A 211 -15.19 -8.69 10.75
CA ALA A 211 -14.19 -7.70 11.16
C ALA A 211 -14.76 -6.28 11.05
N SER A 212 -14.17 -5.36 11.80
CA SER A 212 -14.44 -3.92 11.72
C SER A 212 -13.49 -3.19 10.75
N GLY A 213 -13.91 -2.01 10.32
CA GLY A 213 -13.10 -1.14 9.46
C GLY A 213 -12.96 -1.64 8.02
N ALA A 214 -11.78 -1.45 7.44
CA ALA A 214 -11.55 -1.69 6.01
C ALA A 214 -11.30 -3.15 5.64
N ILE A 215 -11.05 -4.04 6.59
CA ILE A 215 -10.71 -5.45 6.33
C ILE A 215 -11.96 -6.33 6.24
N PHE A 216 -11.82 -7.44 5.50
CA PHE A 216 -12.85 -8.49 5.41
C PHE A 216 -12.37 -9.78 6.08
N LYS A 217 -13.16 -10.34 6.99
CA LYS A 217 -12.90 -11.60 7.65
C LYS A 217 -14.21 -12.37 7.91
N ASN A 218 -14.19 -13.67 7.65
CA ASN A 218 -15.25 -14.60 8.04
C ASN A 218 -14.63 -15.94 8.40
N ASP A 219 -14.86 -16.42 9.63
CA ASP A 219 -14.21 -17.64 10.15
C ASP A 219 -14.77 -18.92 9.49
N ASN A 220 -16.01 -18.88 8.97
CA ASN A 220 -16.67 -19.98 8.28
C ASN A 220 -17.07 -19.60 6.85
N ASP A 221 -16.14 -19.04 6.09
CA ASP A 221 -16.40 -18.58 4.72
C ASP A 221 -16.79 -19.76 3.80
N PRO A 222 -18.05 -19.82 3.31
CA PRO A 222 -18.53 -20.94 2.51
C PRO A 222 -17.89 -21.04 1.13
N ARG A 223 -17.15 -20.02 0.71
CA ARG A 223 -16.42 -20.02 -0.56
C ARG A 223 -15.16 -20.88 -0.53
N ILE A 224 -14.66 -21.21 0.67
CA ILE A 224 -13.43 -21.99 0.86
C ILE A 224 -13.71 -23.46 0.55
N THR A 225 -12.96 -24.04 -0.40
CA THR A 225 -13.07 -25.46 -0.78
C THR A 225 -12.49 -26.37 0.32
N ARG A 226 -12.71 -27.69 0.26
CA ARG A 226 -12.17 -28.65 1.24
C ARG A 226 -10.64 -28.65 1.23
N VAL A 227 -10.02 -28.76 0.04
CA VAL A 227 -8.57 -28.66 -0.15
C VAL A 227 -8.07 -27.27 0.23
N GLY A 228 -8.82 -26.22 -0.14
CA GLY A 228 -8.54 -24.84 0.20
C GLY A 228 -8.41 -24.59 1.70
N ARG A 229 -9.24 -25.24 2.52
CA ARG A 229 -9.18 -25.15 3.99
C ARG A 229 -7.86 -25.72 4.53
N ILE A 230 -7.41 -26.84 4.00
CA ILE A 230 -6.12 -27.43 4.38
C ILE A 230 -4.97 -26.50 3.95
N MET A 231 -5.00 -26.02 2.71
CA MET A 231 -3.96 -25.12 2.18
C MET A 231 -3.85 -23.82 3.01
N ARG A 232 -4.99 -23.20 3.36
CA ARG A 232 -5.00 -22.00 4.21
C ARG A 232 -4.46 -22.26 5.61
N LYS A 233 -4.83 -23.38 6.22
CA LYS A 233 -4.34 -23.76 7.54
C LYS A 233 -2.82 -23.96 7.54
N THR A 234 -2.26 -24.46 6.46
CA THR A 234 -0.81 -24.70 6.28
C THR A 234 -0.09 -23.57 5.55
N SER A 235 -0.82 -22.52 5.11
CA SER A 235 -0.32 -21.43 4.26
C SER A 235 0.29 -21.88 2.92
N LEU A 236 -0.02 -23.09 2.46
CA LEU A 236 0.44 -23.61 1.16
C LEU A 236 -0.17 -22.82 -0.01
N ASP A 237 -1.36 -22.23 0.17
CA ASP A 237 -1.98 -21.37 -0.84
C ASP A 237 -1.15 -20.11 -1.14
N GLU A 238 -0.28 -19.69 -0.24
CA GLU A 238 0.54 -18.47 -0.37
C GLU A 238 1.89 -18.70 -1.05
N LEU A 239 2.30 -19.96 -1.32
CA LEU A 239 3.60 -20.27 -1.92
C LEU A 239 3.88 -19.53 -3.24
N PRO A 240 2.91 -19.31 -4.17
CA PRO A 240 3.15 -18.55 -5.39
C PRO A 240 3.56 -17.09 -5.17
N GLN A 241 3.33 -16.51 -3.98
CA GLN A 241 3.74 -15.15 -3.64
C GLN A 241 5.27 -14.97 -3.61
N PHE A 242 6.05 -16.05 -3.48
CA PHE A 242 7.51 -15.96 -3.62
C PHE A 242 7.94 -15.40 -4.98
N TRP A 243 7.10 -15.56 -6.01
CA TRP A 243 7.31 -14.89 -7.30
C TRP A 243 7.19 -13.36 -7.19
N ASN A 244 6.22 -12.86 -6.42
CA ASN A 244 6.08 -11.42 -6.17
C ASN A 244 7.28 -10.88 -5.36
N VAL A 245 7.81 -11.68 -4.42
CA VAL A 245 9.04 -11.32 -3.66
C VAL A 245 10.24 -11.25 -4.60
N LEU A 246 10.41 -12.25 -5.48
CA LEU A 246 11.51 -12.28 -6.45
C LEU A 246 11.46 -11.08 -7.39
N LYS A 247 10.27 -10.67 -7.86
CA LYS A 247 10.07 -9.47 -8.67
C LYS A 247 10.31 -8.16 -7.90
N GLY A 248 10.31 -8.19 -6.56
CA GLY A 248 10.47 -7.01 -5.70
C GLY A 248 9.18 -6.22 -5.46
N GLU A 249 8.03 -6.75 -5.86
CA GLU A 249 6.70 -6.22 -5.55
C GLU A 249 6.35 -6.43 -4.07
N MET A 250 6.90 -7.49 -3.47
CA MET A 250 6.80 -7.84 -2.06
C MET A 250 8.18 -8.09 -1.45
N SER A 251 8.23 -8.24 -0.14
CA SER A 251 9.35 -8.72 0.67
C SER A 251 8.94 -9.99 1.41
N LEU A 252 9.89 -10.73 1.96
CA LEU A 252 9.57 -11.82 2.89
C LEU A 252 8.87 -11.27 4.13
N VAL A 253 9.37 -10.14 4.66
CA VAL A 253 8.83 -9.49 5.87
C VAL A 253 8.38 -8.07 5.55
N GLY A 254 7.15 -7.73 5.91
CA GLY A 254 6.56 -6.42 5.69
C GLY A 254 5.13 -6.33 6.21
N THR A 255 4.41 -5.28 5.79
CA THR A 255 3.00 -5.11 6.11
C THR A 255 2.11 -6.01 5.24
N ARG A 256 0.90 -6.30 5.68
CA ARG A 256 -0.06 -7.06 4.84
C ARG A 256 -0.47 -6.24 3.62
N PRO A 257 -0.38 -6.78 2.39
CA PRO A 257 -0.84 -6.07 1.19
C PRO A 257 -2.38 -5.88 1.20
N PRO A 258 -2.90 -4.64 1.29
CA PRO A 258 -4.33 -4.37 1.22
C PRO A 258 -4.87 -4.50 -0.21
N THR A 259 -6.18 -4.68 -0.34
CA THR A 259 -6.87 -4.53 -1.63
C THR A 259 -7.07 -3.04 -1.96
N PRO A 260 -7.28 -2.67 -3.25
CA PRO A 260 -7.66 -1.30 -3.61
C PRO A 260 -8.89 -0.80 -2.84
N ASP A 261 -9.94 -1.65 -2.70
CA ASP A 261 -11.17 -1.32 -1.97
C ASP A 261 -10.91 -1.04 -0.48
N GLU A 262 -9.92 -1.73 0.13
CA GLU A 262 -9.49 -1.44 1.50
C GLU A 262 -8.82 -0.06 1.57
N VAL A 263 -7.88 0.22 0.66
CA VAL A 263 -7.15 1.50 0.61
C VAL A 263 -8.07 2.69 0.31
N GLU A 264 -9.13 2.50 -0.48
CA GLU A 264 -10.13 3.53 -0.73
C GLU A 264 -10.86 4.02 0.53
N ARG A 265 -10.94 3.15 1.55
CA ARG A 265 -11.57 3.45 2.85
C ARG A 265 -10.58 3.99 3.87
N TYR A 266 -9.28 4.08 3.53
CA TYR A 266 -8.26 4.56 4.46
C TYR A 266 -8.41 6.05 4.73
N GLU A 267 -8.31 6.40 6.00
CA GLU A 267 -8.00 7.76 6.38
C GLU A 267 -6.51 8.06 6.15
N VAL A 268 -6.17 9.34 6.06
CA VAL A 268 -4.80 9.77 5.72
C VAL A 268 -3.73 9.11 6.60
N PRO A 269 -3.87 9.02 7.94
CA PRO A 269 -2.84 8.39 8.78
C PRO A 269 -2.66 6.90 8.49
N GLN A 270 -3.70 6.21 8.03
CA GLN A 270 -3.67 4.77 7.76
C GLN A 270 -2.80 4.41 6.55
N TRP A 271 -2.54 5.38 5.66
CA TRP A 271 -1.66 5.21 4.52
C TRP A 271 -0.20 4.98 4.91
N GLN A 272 0.25 5.41 6.09
CA GLN A 272 1.62 5.18 6.58
C GLN A 272 2.05 3.71 6.51
N ARG A 273 1.11 2.76 6.64
CA ARG A 273 1.43 1.34 6.51
C ARG A 273 1.99 0.96 5.13
N LEU A 274 1.80 1.80 4.12
CA LEU A 274 2.29 1.61 2.76
C LEU A 274 3.69 2.21 2.53
N ASP A 275 4.34 2.80 3.54
CA ASP A 275 5.70 3.34 3.43
C ASP A 275 6.78 2.25 3.29
N VAL A 276 6.40 1.00 3.51
CA VAL A 276 7.26 -0.19 3.33
C VAL A 276 6.67 -1.14 2.29
N LYS A 277 7.52 -2.03 1.76
CA LYS A 277 7.02 -3.11 0.89
C LYS A 277 6.12 -4.05 1.69
N PRO A 278 5.03 -4.55 1.08
CA PRO A 278 4.22 -5.59 1.71
C PRO A 278 5.03 -6.87 1.85
N GLY A 279 4.74 -7.62 2.92
CA GLY A 279 5.41 -8.87 3.25
C GLY A 279 4.55 -10.11 3.05
N MET A 280 5.19 -11.25 2.85
CA MET A 280 4.54 -12.57 3.01
C MET A 280 4.23 -12.82 4.47
N THR A 281 5.10 -12.34 5.38
CA THR A 281 4.87 -12.31 6.82
C THR A 281 5.15 -10.94 7.40
N GLY A 282 4.77 -10.72 8.65
CA GLY A 282 4.99 -9.47 9.37
C GLY A 282 4.43 -9.55 10.78
N GLU A 283 4.52 -8.43 11.52
CA GLU A 283 4.13 -8.36 12.91
C GLU A 283 2.65 -8.76 13.11
N TRP A 284 1.76 -8.32 12.22
CA TRP A 284 0.36 -8.69 12.28
C TRP A 284 0.12 -10.20 12.06
N GLN A 285 0.78 -10.79 11.05
CA GLN A 285 0.60 -12.21 10.73
C GLN A 285 1.09 -13.13 11.84
N VAL A 286 2.11 -12.70 12.56
CA VAL A 286 2.77 -13.52 13.61
C VAL A 286 2.12 -13.36 14.98
N ASN A 287 1.61 -12.16 15.30
CA ASN A 287 1.10 -11.83 16.63
C ASN A 287 -0.42 -11.66 16.69
N GLY A 288 -1.12 -11.56 15.54
CA GLY A 288 -2.53 -11.20 15.51
C GLY A 288 -3.43 -11.98 14.56
N ARG A 289 -2.88 -12.83 13.71
CA ARG A 289 -3.53 -13.45 12.54
C ARG A 289 -4.98 -13.86 12.71
N SER A 290 -5.32 -14.56 13.77
CA SER A 290 -6.68 -15.07 14.02
C SER A 290 -7.45 -14.26 15.06
N SER A 291 -6.77 -13.58 15.99
CA SER A 291 -7.38 -12.88 17.12
C SER A 291 -7.74 -11.43 16.81
N VAL A 292 -7.01 -10.77 15.89
CA VAL A 292 -7.23 -9.37 15.55
C VAL A 292 -8.40 -9.24 14.57
N ARG A 293 -9.45 -8.55 15.01
CA ARG A 293 -10.66 -8.25 14.24
C ARG A 293 -10.85 -6.76 14.01
N ASP A 294 -10.11 -5.93 14.72
CA ASP A 294 -10.12 -4.48 14.56
C ASP A 294 -9.03 -4.03 13.59
N PHE A 295 -9.41 -3.21 12.63
CA PHE A 295 -8.49 -2.68 11.64
C PHE A 295 -7.42 -1.76 12.25
N GLU A 296 -7.77 -1.00 13.28
CA GLU A 296 -6.80 -0.13 13.99
C GLU A 296 -5.69 -0.95 14.65
N ASP A 297 -6.00 -2.13 15.19
CA ASP A 297 -4.98 -3.03 15.73
C ASP A 297 -4.04 -3.57 14.65
N VAL A 298 -4.56 -3.84 13.43
CA VAL A 298 -3.72 -4.22 12.29
C VAL A 298 -2.74 -3.09 11.95
N ILE A 299 -3.23 -1.85 11.88
CA ILE A 299 -2.42 -0.67 11.59
C ILE A 299 -1.34 -0.50 12.66
N ARG A 300 -1.72 -0.58 13.94
CA ARG A 300 -0.78 -0.46 15.07
C ARG A 300 0.36 -1.48 14.98
N LEU A 301 0.06 -2.73 14.62
CA LEU A 301 1.07 -3.76 14.45
C LEU A 301 1.97 -3.50 13.22
N ASP A 302 1.39 -3.04 12.11
CA ASP A 302 2.16 -2.69 10.92
C ASP A 302 3.07 -1.47 11.16
N LEU A 303 2.60 -0.45 11.87
CA LEU A 303 3.41 0.72 12.25
C LEU A 303 4.50 0.35 13.27
N LYS A 304 4.19 -0.54 14.22
CA LYS A 304 5.19 -1.08 15.16
C LYS A 304 6.33 -1.77 14.42
N TYR A 305 6.03 -2.56 13.38
CA TYR A 305 7.06 -3.16 12.53
C TYR A 305 7.95 -2.08 11.89
N GLN A 306 7.37 -1.04 11.33
CA GLN A 306 8.12 0.04 10.69
C GLN A 306 9.03 0.76 11.68
N GLN A 307 8.49 1.16 12.84
CA GLN A 307 9.24 1.91 13.86
C GLN A 307 10.42 1.14 14.45
N ASN A 308 10.29 -0.18 14.56
CA ASN A 308 11.30 -1.05 15.17
C ASN A 308 12.09 -1.85 14.14
N TRP A 309 11.98 -1.52 12.86
CA TRP A 309 12.62 -2.28 11.81
C TRP A 309 14.15 -2.37 11.98
N SER A 310 14.64 -3.59 11.87
CA SER A 310 16.05 -3.93 11.69
C SER A 310 16.14 -5.26 10.97
N LEU A 311 17.29 -5.58 10.39
CA LEU A 311 17.51 -6.89 9.74
C LEU A 311 17.33 -8.04 10.74
N MET A 312 17.75 -7.85 11.98
CA MET A 312 17.56 -8.86 13.04
C MET A 312 16.08 -9.05 13.38
N TYR A 313 15.29 -7.97 13.31
CA TYR A 313 13.86 -8.05 13.52
C TYR A 313 13.16 -8.81 12.39
N ASP A 314 13.57 -8.61 11.15
CA ASP A 314 13.09 -9.41 10.02
C ASP A 314 13.39 -10.90 10.21
N LEU A 315 14.62 -11.26 10.56
CA LEU A 315 14.98 -12.65 10.83
C LEU A 315 14.14 -13.24 11.96
N LYS A 316 13.96 -12.50 13.06
CA LYS A 316 13.11 -12.92 14.18
C LYS A 316 11.67 -13.22 13.72
N LEU A 317 11.09 -12.37 12.87
CA LEU A 317 9.73 -12.57 12.33
C LEU A 317 9.67 -13.78 11.38
N ILE A 318 10.70 -14.02 10.56
CA ILE A 318 10.79 -15.20 9.71
C ILE A 318 10.79 -16.48 10.56
N PHE A 319 11.68 -16.57 11.57
CA PHE A 319 11.74 -17.75 12.45
C PHE A 319 10.43 -17.95 13.24
N LYS A 320 9.83 -16.87 13.71
CA LYS A 320 8.55 -16.94 14.41
C LYS A 320 7.42 -17.41 13.48
N THR A 321 7.42 -16.98 12.20
CA THR A 321 6.47 -17.47 11.20
C THR A 321 6.59 -18.97 11.01
N ILE A 322 7.80 -19.47 10.85
CA ILE A 322 8.07 -20.92 10.74
C ILE A 322 7.53 -21.65 11.98
N ALA A 323 7.83 -21.15 13.18
CA ALA A 323 7.32 -21.75 14.41
C ALA A 323 5.79 -21.76 14.49
N VAL A 324 5.12 -20.68 14.05
CA VAL A 324 3.65 -20.59 14.00
C VAL A 324 3.05 -21.58 13.01
N LEU A 325 3.68 -21.80 11.85
CA LEU A 325 3.21 -22.78 10.85
C LEU A 325 3.22 -24.22 11.35
N PHE A 326 4.16 -24.56 12.23
CA PHE A 326 4.26 -25.90 12.85
C PHE A 326 3.48 -26.03 14.15
N ASN A 327 2.95 -24.94 14.70
CA ASN A 327 2.16 -25.00 15.93
C ASN A 327 0.69 -25.32 15.61
N LYS A 328 0.21 -26.49 16.11
CA LYS A 328 -1.17 -26.97 15.89
C LYS A 328 -2.29 -26.00 16.36
N ASN A 329 -1.96 -25.06 17.25
CA ASN A 329 -2.90 -24.07 17.79
C ASN A 329 -2.88 -22.73 17.07
N SER A 330 -2.24 -22.61 15.92
CA SER A 330 -2.02 -21.34 15.23
C SER A 330 -3.24 -20.76 14.53
N GLY A 331 -4.44 -21.33 14.69
CA GLY A 331 -5.73 -20.70 14.33
C GLY A 331 -5.82 -20.08 12.94
N ALA A 332 -5.08 -20.58 11.95
CA ALA A 332 -5.23 -20.15 10.57
C ALA A 332 -6.53 -20.73 10.01
N VAL A 333 -7.53 -19.89 9.89
CA VAL A 333 -8.78 -20.19 9.17
C VAL A 333 -8.81 -19.44 7.86
#